data_b10aa0a72af75821cf27ec5f5a01a186
#
_entry.id   b10aa0a72af75821cf27ec5f5a01a186
#
_cell.length_a   1.000
_cell.length_b   1.000
_cell.length_c   1.000
_cell.angle_alpha   90.00
_cell.angle_beta   90.00
_cell.angle_gamma   90.00
#
_symmetry.space_group_name_H-M   'P 1'
#
loop_
_entity.id
_entity.type
_entity.pdbx_description
1 polymer ?
#
loop_
_entity_poly.entity_id
_entity_poly.type
_entity_poly.pdbx_seq_one_letter_code
_entity_poly.pdbx_strand_id
1 'polypeptide(L)'
;MSWKVSSLLLAALPLNARAAEQWIVATDLWGNTNYQTLQLDVQGTRLTGTLDGDRVSGTLRDRDVRFTATGNDGQVYHFSGRIDAARMQGQSDQPDTNNRAVRAQHAFSAWRVPARTGTAAQRHVFTPVDYSNTFSADRAPVLVIHPGDSVRTKTLDSGGVDEHGVTRALFGNPQVGPFFVVGAEPGDTLAITLTSLKLNRDYADSLDGVVGRLKTPRIAAETTGLGKPVRWELDRVRGMARPKDASGALKQFEVPVKPMLGGLAVAPGFGYPPFSTGDTADFGGNMDFNAVVEGNTVYLPVQQPGALLYLGDGHALQGDGETTQWALETSLDVEVQVGLVKRQSIATPRVESPTQIMTLGQGGSSDDALRVATSGMLQWLRQGYGLSLSEASQVLGVAVQYHVANLAGRSVGVAAKLDKAVLRTLPAPGPAANAPARDR
;
A
#
# COMPACT_ATOMS: atom_id res chain seq x y z
N MET A 1 -17.02 20.72 -72.57
CA MET A 1 -17.19 19.42 -71.91
C MET A 1 -15.86 18.96 -71.32
N SER A 2 -15.66 19.13 -70.02
CA SER A 2 -14.43 18.75 -69.37
C SER A 2 -14.81 17.82 -68.19
N TRP A 3 -14.41 16.59 -68.25
CA TRP A 3 -14.67 15.60 -67.27
C TRP A 3 -13.61 15.72 -66.11
N LYS A 4 -14.09 16.00 -64.90
CA LYS A 4 -13.26 15.92 -63.68
C LYS A 4 -13.27 14.47 -63.20
N VAL A 5 -12.10 13.85 -63.16
CA VAL A 5 -11.85 12.57 -62.51
C VAL A 5 -11.64 12.86 -61.02
N SER A 6 -12.58 12.42 -60.19
CA SER A 6 -12.44 12.45 -58.73
C SER A 6 -11.67 11.22 -58.29
N SER A 7 -10.46 11.41 -57.78
CA SER A 7 -9.67 10.37 -57.12
C SER A 7 -10.25 10.11 -55.75
N LEU A 8 -10.81 8.93 -55.51
CA LEU A 8 -11.12 8.43 -54.14
C LEU A 8 -9.81 8.07 -53.44
N LEU A 9 -9.45 8.84 -52.40
CA LEU A 9 -8.49 8.42 -51.43
C LEU A 9 -9.16 7.37 -50.55
N LEU A 10 -8.76 6.10 -50.65
CA LEU A 10 -9.02 5.09 -49.60
C LEU A 10 -8.18 5.45 -48.36
N ALA A 11 -8.84 5.95 -47.33
CA ALA A 11 -8.25 6.05 -46.01
C ALA A 11 -8.06 4.63 -45.48
N ALA A 12 -6.82 4.17 -45.37
CA ALA A 12 -6.48 2.94 -44.66
C ALA A 12 -6.85 3.15 -43.19
N LEU A 13 -7.84 2.40 -42.72
CA LEU A 13 -8.14 2.30 -41.28
C LEU A 13 -6.89 1.76 -40.59
N PRO A 14 -6.46 2.33 -39.43
CA PRO A 14 -5.33 1.79 -38.69
C PRO A 14 -5.69 0.37 -38.27
N LEU A 15 -4.81 -0.60 -38.57
CA LEU A 15 -4.83 -1.93 -37.94
C LEU A 15 -4.93 -1.69 -36.45
N ASN A 16 -5.88 -2.35 -35.78
CA ASN A 16 -6.02 -2.37 -34.33
C ASN A 16 -4.67 -2.68 -33.73
N ALA A 17 -3.98 -1.69 -33.21
CA ALA A 17 -2.82 -1.89 -32.37
C ALA A 17 -3.30 -2.66 -31.13
N ARG A 18 -2.96 -3.94 -31.05
CA ARG A 18 -3.21 -4.75 -29.85
C ARG A 18 -2.46 -4.05 -28.71
N ALA A 19 -3.16 -3.75 -27.62
CA ALA A 19 -2.51 -3.15 -26.46
C ALA A 19 -1.32 -4.02 -26.03
N ALA A 20 -0.19 -3.41 -25.72
CA ALA A 20 0.98 -4.11 -25.26
C ALA A 20 0.62 -5.00 -24.07
N GLU A 21 1.11 -6.24 -24.07
CA GLU A 21 0.89 -7.18 -22.97
C GLU A 21 1.79 -6.80 -21.81
N GLN A 22 1.22 -6.70 -20.61
CA GLN A 22 1.99 -6.47 -19.38
C GLN A 22 2.32 -7.82 -18.73
N TRP A 23 3.59 -7.99 -18.35
CA TRP A 23 4.12 -9.12 -17.64
C TRP A 23 4.88 -8.66 -16.41
N ILE A 24 4.85 -9.43 -15.34
CA ILE A 24 5.71 -9.24 -14.17
C ILE A 24 6.78 -10.32 -14.22
N VAL A 25 8.01 -9.90 -14.37
CA VAL A 25 9.20 -10.72 -14.37
C VAL A 25 9.74 -10.81 -12.94
N ALA A 26 9.97 -12.01 -12.47
CA ALA A 26 10.60 -12.32 -11.19
C ALA A 26 11.96 -12.98 -11.47
N THR A 27 13.04 -12.29 -11.20
CA THR A 27 14.41 -12.81 -11.37
C THR A 27 14.98 -13.16 -10.00
N ASP A 28 15.45 -14.39 -9.84
CA ASP A 28 16.11 -14.84 -8.62
C ASP A 28 17.57 -14.35 -8.59
N LEU A 29 17.86 -13.37 -7.76
CA LEU A 29 19.21 -12.86 -7.51
C LEU A 29 19.75 -13.47 -6.21
N TRP A 30 20.24 -14.73 -6.32
CA TRP A 30 20.79 -15.49 -5.18
C TRP A 30 19.83 -15.58 -3.97
N GLY A 31 18.57 -15.92 -4.23
CA GLY A 31 17.52 -16.06 -3.20
C GLY A 31 16.78 -14.78 -2.88
N ASN A 32 17.10 -13.65 -3.53
CA ASN A 32 16.36 -12.40 -3.45
C ASN A 32 15.65 -12.15 -4.78
N THR A 33 14.34 -12.18 -4.78
CA THR A 33 13.56 -12.00 -6.01
C THR A 33 13.47 -10.53 -6.38
N ASN A 34 13.96 -10.17 -7.58
CA ASN A 34 13.76 -8.88 -8.18
C ASN A 34 12.54 -8.89 -9.11
N TYR A 35 11.52 -8.09 -8.81
CA TYR A 35 10.31 -7.99 -9.61
C TYR A 35 10.37 -6.77 -10.53
N GLN A 36 10.08 -6.98 -11.83
CA GLN A 36 10.15 -5.96 -12.86
C GLN A 36 8.91 -6.00 -13.74
N THR A 37 8.50 -4.84 -14.25
CA THR A 37 7.40 -4.71 -15.22
C THR A 37 7.92 -4.82 -16.64
N LEU A 38 7.50 -5.86 -17.36
CA LEU A 38 7.78 -6.05 -18.78
C LEU A 38 6.54 -5.73 -19.60
N GLN A 39 6.65 -4.75 -20.50
CA GLN A 39 5.65 -4.45 -21.52
C GLN A 39 6.10 -5.07 -22.85
N LEU A 40 5.27 -5.92 -23.45
CA LEU A 40 5.58 -6.58 -24.73
C LEU A 40 4.54 -6.27 -25.79
N ASP A 41 5.03 -5.87 -26.96
CA ASP A 41 4.31 -5.87 -28.23
C ASP A 41 4.86 -7.01 -29.10
N VAL A 42 3.95 -7.87 -29.59
CA VAL A 42 4.29 -9.05 -30.41
C VAL A 42 3.76 -8.85 -31.81
N GLN A 43 4.68 -8.75 -32.79
CA GLN A 43 4.33 -8.60 -34.22
C GLN A 43 4.96 -9.78 -35.01
N GLY A 44 4.15 -10.79 -35.30
CA GLY A 44 4.65 -12.05 -35.88
C GLY A 44 5.64 -12.72 -34.92
N THR A 45 6.91 -12.83 -35.32
CA THR A 45 8.00 -13.37 -34.50
C THR A 45 8.81 -12.30 -33.77
N ARG A 46 8.54 -11.01 -34.02
CA ARG A 46 9.30 -9.90 -33.44
C ARG A 46 8.68 -9.47 -32.11
N LEU A 47 9.53 -9.29 -31.12
CA LEU A 47 9.19 -8.69 -29.83
C LEU A 47 9.80 -7.29 -29.72
N THR A 48 9.01 -6.36 -29.23
CA THR A 48 9.46 -5.02 -28.82
C THR A 48 8.76 -4.62 -27.53
N GLY A 49 9.32 -3.65 -26.80
CA GLY A 49 8.69 -3.19 -25.57
C GLY A 49 9.66 -2.54 -24.59
N THR A 50 9.35 -2.65 -23.29
CA THR A 50 10.21 -2.12 -22.22
C THR A 50 10.22 -3.06 -21.02
N LEU A 51 11.36 -3.10 -20.29
CA LEU A 51 11.51 -3.73 -18.97
C LEU A 51 11.89 -2.61 -17.99
N ASP A 52 10.97 -2.22 -17.09
CA ASP A 52 11.11 -1.06 -16.19
C ASP A 52 11.53 0.24 -16.91
N GLY A 53 11.10 0.40 -18.15
CA GLY A 53 11.46 1.54 -18.99
C GLY A 53 12.67 1.30 -19.92
N ASP A 54 13.51 0.30 -19.66
CA ASP A 54 14.62 -0.10 -20.53
C ASP A 54 14.08 -0.71 -21.82
N ARG A 55 14.67 -0.32 -22.95
CA ARG A 55 14.20 -0.76 -24.26
C ARG A 55 14.39 -2.27 -24.47
N VAL A 56 13.31 -2.95 -24.82
CA VAL A 56 13.29 -4.37 -25.14
C VAL A 56 13.20 -4.62 -26.64
N SER A 57 14.03 -5.57 -27.14
CA SER A 57 13.93 -6.14 -28.48
C SER A 57 14.19 -7.64 -28.44
N GLY A 58 13.50 -8.40 -29.30
CA GLY A 58 13.66 -9.85 -29.26
C GLY A 58 12.83 -10.61 -30.27
N THR A 59 12.69 -11.90 -30.04
CA THR A 59 11.93 -12.83 -30.89
C THR A 59 11.11 -13.82 -30.07
N LEU A 60 9.93 -14.14 -30.60
CA LEU A 60 9.09 -15.25 -30.18
C LEU A 60 8.92 -16.22 -31.34
N ARG A 61 9.36 -17.46 -31.18
CA ARG A 61 9.17 -18.53 -32.19
C ARG A 61 8.53 -19.72 -31.51
N ASP A 62 7.33 -20.08 -31.93
CA ASP A 62 6.48 -21.07 -31.28
C ASP A 62 6.29 -20.75 -29.79
N ARG A 63 7.02 -21.40 -28.90
CA ARG A 63 7.04 -21.16 -27.47
C ARG A 63 8.38 -20.64 -26.94
N ASP A 64 9.38 -20.53 -27.81
CA ASP A 64 10.71 -20.06 -27.41
C ASP A 64 10.76 -18.53 -27.50
N VAL A 65 11.01 -17.90 -26.36
CA VAL A 65 11.14 -16.45 -26.21
C VAL A 65 12.60 -16.09 -25.95
N ARG A 66 13.08 -15.09 -26.68
CA ARG A 66 14.40 -14.48 -26.43
C ARG A 66 14.27 -12.98 -26.57
N PHE A 67 14.73 -12.24 -25.58
CA PHE A 67 14.75 -10.78 -25.66
C PHE A 67 15.94 -10.21 -24.91
N THR A 68 16.27 -8.99 -25.28
CA THR A 68 17.33 -8.19 -24.67
C THR A 68 16.71 -6.89 -24.18
N ALA A 69 16.92 -6.53 -22.90
CA ALA A 69 16.67 -5.22 -22.35
C ALA A 69 17.98 -4.43 -22.35
N THR A 70 17.93 -3.16 -22.78
CA THR A 70 19.08 -2.26 -22.84
C THR A 70 18.78 -1.01 -22.04
N GLY A 71 19.51 -0.83 -20.95
CA GLY A 71 19.40 0.34 -20.07
C GLY A 71 19.97 1.61 -20.70
N ASN A 72 19.57 2.75 -20.16
CA ASN A 72 20.08 4.06 -20.58
C ASN A 72 21.58 4.24 -20.27
N ASP A 73 22.11 3.45 -19.32
CA ASP A 73 23.54 3.38 -18.97
C ASP A 73 24.33 2.44 -19.91
N GLY A 74 23.67 1.87 -20.93
CA GLY A 74 24.26 0.94 -21.88
C GLY A 74 24.39 -0.50 -21.37
N GLN A 75 23.93 -0.80 -20.17
CA GLN A 75 23.91 -2.18 -19.66
C GLN A 75 22.90 -3.02 -20.43
N VAL A 76 23.27 -4.28 -20.65
CA VAL A 76 22.50 -5.21 -21.47
C VAL A 76 22.12 -6.44 -20.66
N TYR A 77 20.83 -6.78 -20.66
CA TYR A 77 20.24 -7.93 -19.97
C TYR A 77 19.63 -8.86 -21.01
N HIS A 78 20.11 -10.09 -21.08
CA HIS A 78 19.61 -11.09 -22.02
C HIS A 78 18.68 -12.07 -21.30
N PHE A 79 17.53 -12.34 -21.91
CA PHE A 79 16.54 -13.29 -21.41
C PHE A 79 16.27 -14.35 -22.45
N SER A 80 16.27 -15.62 -22.05
CA SER A 80 15.93 -16.76 -22.91
C SER A 80 15.10 -17.77 -22.13
N GLY A 81 14.00 -18.22 -22.72
CA GLY A 81 13.09 -19.12 -22.02
C GLY A 81 11.94 -19.59 -22.88
N ARG A 82 10.91 -20.10 -22.23
CA ARG A 82 9.68 -20.57 -22.88
C ARG A 82 8.48 -19.86 -22.31
N ILE A 83 7.53 -19.57 -23.19
CA ILE A 83 6.23 -18.99 -22.84
C ILE A 83 5.14 -20.05 -23.01
N ASP A 84 4.26 -20.15 -22.04
CA ASP A 84 3.07 -20.98 -22.07
C ASP A 84 1.86 -20.22 -21.52
N ALA A 85 0.89 -19.92 -22.38
CA ALA A 85 -0.29 -19.12 -22.10
C ALA A 85 0.03 -17.81 -21.35
N ALA A 86 -0.08 -17.80 -20.02
CA ALA A 86 0.11 -16.62 -19.17
C ALA A 86 1.38 -16.74 -18.29
N ARG A 87 2.26 -17.67 -18.59
CA ARG A 87 3.51 -17.88 -17.83
C ARG A 87 4.71 -17.90 -18.76
N MET A 88 5.84 -17.43 -18.25
CA MET A 88 7.14 -17.46 -18.91
C MET A 88 8.17 -17.91 -17.87
N GLN A 89 9.16 -18.71 -18.29
CA GLN A 89 10.26 -19.13 -17.42
C GLN A 89 11.52 -19.40 -18.24
N GLY A 90 12.68 -19.17 -17.65
CA GLY A 90 13.95 -19.36 -18.32
C GLY A 90 15.14 -18.85 -17.53
N GLN A 91 16.17 -18.45 -18.27
CA GLN A 91 17.40 -17.89 -17.73
C GLN A 91 17.60 -16.47 -18.24
N SER A 92 18.09 -15.61 -17.38
CA SER A 92 18.61 -14.30 -17.72
C SER A 92 20.13 -14.28 -17.55
N ASP A 93 20.82 -13.62 -18.46
CA ASP A 93 22.24 -13.33 -18.40
C ASP A 93 22.41 -11.83 -18.26
N GLN A 94 22.92 -11.37 -17.12
CA GLN A 94 22.96 -9.97 -16.74
C GLN A 94 24.35 -9.57 -16.21
N PRO A 95 24.65 -8.27 -16.15
CA PRO A 95 25.82 -7.77 -15.44
C PRO A 95 25.80 -8.25 -13.98
N ASP A 96 26.94 -8.71 -13.47
CA ASP A 96 27.07 -9.05 -12.05
C ASP A 96 26.87 -7.81 -11.18
N THR A 97 26.19 -7.97 -10.04
CA THR A 97 25.82 -6.86 -9.15
C THR A 97 27.03 -6.16 -8.52
N ASN A 98 28.13 -6.89 -8.31
CA ASN A 98 29.35 -6.36 -7.71
C ASN A 98 30.39 -5.93 -8.75
N ASN A 99 30.42 -6.60 -9.91
CA ASN A 99 31.36 -6.30 -10.99
C ASN A 99 30.65 -6.33 -12.35
N ARG A 100 30.16 -5.21 -12.80
CA ARG A 100 29.39 -5.07 -14.05
C ARG A 100 30.13 -5.50 -15.33
N ALA A 101 31.46 -5.66 -15.27
CA ALA A 101 32.25 -6.22 -16.38
C ALA A 101 32.15 -7.76 -16.50
N VAL A 102 31.63 -8.40 -15.48
CA VAL A 102 31.38 -9.85 -15.44
C VAL A 102 29.90 -10.12 -15.68
N ARG A 103 29.57 -11.29 -16.19
CA ARG A 103 28.18 -11.72 -16.41
C ARG A 103 27.79 -12.78 -15.39
N ALA A 104 26.52 -12.72 -14.94
CA ALA A 104 25.91 -13.69 -14.06
C ALA A 104 24.64 -14.26 -14.68
N GLN A 105 24.38 -15.53 -14.43
CA GLN A 105 23.18 -16.23 -14.90
C GLN A 105 22.20 -16.38 -13.77
N HIS A 106 20.92 -16.03 -14.01
CA HIS A 106 19.86 -16.10 -13.03
C HIS A 106 18.61 -16.75 -13.61
N ALA A 107 17.95 -17.58 -12.83
CA ALA A 107 16.63 -18.07 -13.19
C ALA A 107 15.62 -16.93 -13.16
N PHE A 108 14.69 -16.90 -14.14
CA PHE A 108 13.54 -16.01 -14.08
C PHE A 108 12.25 -16.76 -14.37
N SER A 109 11.17 -16.22 -13.81
CA SER A 109 9.80 -16.53 -14.20
C SER A 109 9.06 -15.24 -14.48
N ALA A 110 7.99 -15.33 -15.27
CA ALA A 110 7.10 -14.20 -15.45
C ALA A 110 5.64 -14.66 -15.56
N TRP A 111 4.71 -13.79 -15.16
CA TRP A 111 3.30 -14.01 -15.37
C TRP A 111 2.68 -12.82 -16.10
N ARG A 112 1.72 -13.10 -16.98
CA ARG A 112 1.01 -12.08 -17.73
C ARG A 112 -0.10 -11.50 -16.89
N VAL A 113 -0.09 -10.17 -16.75
CA VAL A 113 -1.15 -9.43 -16.07
C VAL A 113 -2.42 -9.51 -16.93
N PRO A 114 -3.56 -9.92 -16.38
CA PRO A 114 -4.82 -9.97 -17.11
C PRO A 114 -5.19 -8.58 -17.65
N ALA A 115 -5.56 -8.52 -18.93
CA ALA A 115 -6.06 -7.29 -19.52
C ALA A 115 -7.45 -6.97 -18.94
N ARG A 116 -7.74 -5.66 -18.79
CA ARG A 116 -9.06 -5.20 -18.37
C ARG A 116 -10.10 -5.48 -19.47
N THR A 117 -11.24 -6.02 -19.06
CA THR A 117 -12.43 -6.11 -19.92
C THR A 117 -13.30 -4.87 -19.70
N GLY A 118 -13.31 -3.95 -20.68
CA GLY A 118 -14.05 -2.69 -20.60
C GLY A 118 -13.27 -1.57 -19.89
N THR A 119 -13.87 -0.36 -19.83
CA THR A 119 -13.23 0.86 -19.28
C THR A 119 -13.81 1.31 -17.94
N ALA A 120 -15.00 0.82 -17.57
CA ALA A 120 -15.68 1.22 -16.33
C ALA A 120 -15.00 0.62 -15.09
N ALA A 121 -14.98 1.38 -14.01
CA ALA A 121 -14.53 0.89 -12.71
C ALA A 121 -15.39 -0.33 -12.26
N GLN A 122 -14.74 -1.33 -11.70
CA GLN A 122 -15.40 -2.56 -11.26
C GLN A 122 -15.42 -2.63 -9.73
N ARG A 123 -16.45 -3.27 -9.21
CA ARG A 123 -16.55 -3.60 -7.80
C ARG A 123 -16.32 -5.09 -7.61
N HIS A 124 -15.23 -5.43 -6.96
CA HIS A 124 -14.85 -6.79 -6.66
C HIS A 124 -15.36 -7.17 -5.26
N VAL A 125 -15.96 -8.36 -5.13
CA VAL A 125 -16.27 -8.94 -3.83
C VAL A 125 -15.30 -10.10 -3.63
N PHE A 126 -14.41 -9.95 -2.66
CA PHE A 126 -13.39 -10.94 -2.35
C PHE A 126 -13.62 -11.53 -0.97
N THR A 127 -13.83 -12.85 -0.90
CA THR A 127 -13.93 -13.59 0.35
C THR A 127 -12.58 -14.25 0.63
N PRO A 128 -11.85 -13.83 1.69
CA PRO A 128 -10.57 -14.42 2.02
C PRO A 128 -10.72 -15.90 2.42
N VAL A 129 -9.83 -16.74 1.92
CA VAL A 129 -9.70 -18.13 2.31
C VAL A 129 -8.42 -18.40 3.09
N ASP A 130 -7.46 -17.51 2.97
CA ASP A 130 -6.21 -17.48 3.72
C ASP A 130 -5.78 -16.04 4.03
N TYR A 131 -4.85 -15.91 4.95
CA TYR A 131 -4.37 -14.62 5.47
C TYR A 131 -2.85 -14.65 5.58
N SER A 132 -2.23 -13.47 5.50
CA SER A 132 -0.78 -13.33 5.63
C SER A 132 -0.41 -12.75 6.99
N ASN A 133 0.58 -13.34 7.66
CA ASN A 133 1.25 -12.75 8.82
C ASN A 133 2.57 -12.05 8.43
N THR A 134 2.78 -11.83 7.12
CA THR A 134 3.94 -11.07 6.60
C THR A 134 3.52 -10.14 5.47
N PHE A 135 4.15 -8.97 5.41
CA PHE A 135 4.19 -8.12 4.22
C PHE A 135 5.34 -8.58 3.34
N SER A 136 5.07 -9.04 2.13
CA SER A 136 6.07 -9.60 1.21
C SER A 136 5.68 -9.40 -0.24
N ALA A 137 6.67 -9.19 -1.10
CA ALA A 137 6.48 -9.20 -2.55
C ALA A 137 6.37 -10.64 -3.12
N ASP A 138 6.84 -11.65 -2.37
CA ASP A 138 6.90 -13.05 -2.84
C ASP A 138 5.55 -13.78 -2.72
N ARG A 139 4.59 -13.21 -1.99
CA ARG A 139 3.24 -13.77 -1.90
C ARG A 139 2.48 -13.52 -3.20
N ALA A 140 1.97 -14.58 -3.81
CA ALA A 140 1.16 -14.47 -5.02
C ALA A 140 -0.08 -13.60 -4.80
N PRO A 141 -0.42 -12.68 -5.73
CA PRO A 141 -1.61 -11.86 -5.62
C PRO A 141 -2.89 -12.69 -5.55
N VAL A 142 -3.77 -12.36 -4.61
CA VAL A 142 -5.08 -13.01 -4.45
C VAL A 142 -6.12 -12.47 -5.43
N LEU A 143 -5.91 -11.24 -5.93
CA LEU A 143 -6.79 -10.58 -6.89
C LEU A 143 -5.99 -9.52 -7.67
N VAL A 144 -6.29 -9.39 -8.96
CA VAL A 144 -5.78 -8.31 -9.83
C VAL A 144 -6.88 -7.27 -10.00
N ILE A 145 -6.57 -6.01 -9.68
CA ILE A 145 -7.49 -4.87 -9.73
C ILE A 145 -6.89 -3.73 -10.54
N HIS A 146 -7.73 -2.85 -11.05
CA HIS A 146 -7.30 -1.66 -11.80
C HIS A 146 -7.54 -0.38 -11.00
N PRO A 147 -6.76 0.68 -11.24
CA PRO A 147 -7.06 1.99 -10.67
C PRO A 147 -8.50 2.42 -10.95
N GLY A 148 -9.19 2.88 -9.90
CA GLY A 148 -10.60 3.22 -9.91
C GLY A 148 -11.52 2.09 -9.44
N ASP A 149 -11.07 0.84 -9.42
CA ASP A 149 -11.86 -0.28 -8.92
C ASP A 149 -12.04 -0.19 -7.38
N SER A 150 -13.07 -0.86 -6.87
CA SER A 150 -13.26 -1.08 -5.45
C SER A 150 -13.19 -2.57 -5.08
N VAL A 151 -12.73 -2.84 -3.86
CA VAL A 151 -12.68 -4.19 -3.29
C VAL A 151 -13.48 -4.19 -2.00
N ARG A 152 -14.49 -5.05 -1.94
CA ARG A 152 -15.20 -5.40 -0.72
C ARG A 152 -14.68 -6.73 -0.17
N THR A 153 -14.28 -6.74 1.08
CA THR A 153 -13.74 -7.92 1.76
C THR A 153 -14.04 -7.90 3.25
N LYS A 154 -13.52 -8.88 4.00
CA LYS A 154 -13.61 -8.97 5.45
C LYS A 154 -12.21 -9.06 6.03
N THR A 155 -12.01 -8.49 7.23
CA THR A 155 -10.77 -8.66 7.99
C THR A 155 -10.97 -9.63 9.14
N LEU A 156 -9.86 -10.10 9.69
CA LEU A 156 -9.77 -10.65 11.03
C LEU A 156 -9.39 -9.53 12.02
N ASP A 157 -9.49 -9.82 13.31
CA ASP A 157 -8.82 -9.02 14.35
C ASP A 157 -7.33 -9.40 14.46
N SER A 158 -6.59 -8.70 15.33
CA SER A 158 -5.16 -8.98 15.61
C SER A 158 -4.90 -10.41 16.07
N GLY A 159 -5.88 -11.04 16.72
CA GLY A 159 -5.83 -12.43 17.20
C GLY A 159 -6.03 -13.49 16.11
N GLY A 160 -6.41 -13.07 14.91
CA GLY A 160 -6.74 -13.99 13.81
C GLY A 160 -8.17 -14.53 13.85
N VAL A 161 -9.11 -13.86 14.54
CA VAL A 161 -10.48 -14.31 14.75
C VAL A 161 -11.46 -13.61 13.82
N ASP A 162 -12.35 -14.38 13.20
CA ASP A 162 -13.35 -13.89 12.26
C ASP A 162 -14.64 -13.36 12.93
N GLU A 163 -15.63 -12.99 12.11
CA GLU A 163 -16.94 -12.49 12.55
C GLU A 163 -17.79 -13.52 13.31
N HIS A 164 -17.43 -14.78 13.24
CA HIS A 164 -18.11 -15.88 13.95
C HIS A 164 -17.38 -16.31 15.22
N GLY A 165 -16.28 -15.62 15.59
CA GLY A 165 -15.46 -16.01 16.73
C GLY A 165 -14.55 -17.21 16.47
N VAL A 166 -14.29 -17.54 15.20
CA VAL A 166 -13.46 -18.68 14.80
C VAL A 166 -12.07 -18.19 14.41
N THR A 167 -11.03 -18.80 15.00
CA THR A 167 -9.63 -18.51 14.63
C THR A 167 -9.34 -19.05 13.23
N ARG A 168 -8.90 -18.18 12.33
CA ARG A 168 -8.58 -18.47 10.91
C ARG A 168 -7.11 -18.31 10.59
N ALA A 169 -6.37 -17.59 11.41
CA ALA A 169 -4.95 -17.32 11.19
C ALA A 169 -4.20 -17.26 12.54
N LEU A 170 -2.88 -17.26 12.48
CA LEU A 170 -2.05 -17.04 13.67
C LEU A 170 -2.26 -15.62 14.21
N PHE A 171 -2.15 -15.47 15.52
CA PHE A 171 -2.03 -14.17 16.17
C PHE A 171 -0.89 -13.33 15.54
N GLY A 172 -1.05 -12.02 15.47
CA GLY A 172 -0.07 -11.09 14.94
C GLY A 172 -0.57 -10.31 13.72
N ASN A 173 -1.78 -9.81 13.79
CA ASN A 173 -2.38 -8.86 12.84
C ASN A 173 -2.48 -9.41 11.41
N PRO A 174 -3.10 -10.59 11.20
CA PRO A 174 -3.14 -11.22 9.88
C PRO A 174 -3.88 -10.35 8.86
N GLN A 175 -3.31 -10.27 7.65
CA GLN A 175 -3.76 -9.38 6.58
C GLN A 175 -4.41 -10.15 5.43
N VAL A 176 -5.37 -9.51 4.80
CA VAL A 176 -5.96 -9.92 3.51
C VAL A 176 -5.11 -9.35 2.38
N GLY A 177 -4.84 -10.14 1.35
CA GLY A 177 -4.04 -9.72 0.20
C GLY A 177 -2.88 -10.68 -0.10
N PRO A 178 -1.93 -10.25 -0.97
CA PRO A 178 -1.90 -8.92 -1.60
C PRO A 178 -2.87 -8.79 -2.78
N PHE A 179 -3.38 -7.57 -2.97
CA PHE A 179 -4.09 -7.19 -4.19
C PHE A 179 -3.11 -6.53 -5.15
N PHE A 180 -3.02 -7.06 -6.37
CA PHE A 180 -2.17 -6.48 -7.42
C PHE A 180 -2.90 -5.35 -8.13
N VAL A 181 -2.33 -4.14 -8.12
CA VAL A 181 -2.89 -2.96 -8.80
C VAL A 181 -2.21 -2.75 -10.14
N VAL A 182 -2.94 -2.96 -11.22
CA VAL A 182 -2.41 -2.86 -12.59
C VAL A 182 -1.83 -1.48 -12.86
N GLY A 183 -0.62 -1.44 -13.42
CA GLY A 183 0.08 -0.21 -13.77
C GLY A 183 0.74 0.52 -12.59
N ALA A 184 0.63 0.02 -11.36
CA ALA A 184 1.41 0.56 -10.24
C ALA A 184 2.88 0.13 -10.37
N GLU A 185 3.78 1.10 -10.27
CA GLU A 185 5.23 0.93 -10.44
C GLU A 185 5.98 1.64 -9.31
N PRO A 186 7.18 1.17 -8.93
CA PRO A 186 8.02 1.88 -7.98
C PRO A 186 8.17 3.37 -8.32
N GLY A 187 7.95 4.24 -7.31
CA GLY A 187 7.95 5.69 -7.51
C GLY A 187 6.56 6.31 -7.75
N ASP A 188 5.52 5.50 -7.88
CA ASP A 188 4.12 5.94 -7.83
C ASP A 188 3.63 6.06 -6.39
N THR A 189 2.42 6.59 -6.22
CA THR A 189 1.69 6.59 -4.94
C THR A 189 0.35 5.88 -5.12
N LEU A 190 0.08 4.89 -4.27
CA LEU A 190 -1.22 4.24 -4.19
C LEU A 190 -2.14 5.08 -3.31
N ALA A 191 -3.37 5.36 -3.78
CA ALA A 191 -4.40 6.09 -3.04
C ALA A 191 -5.54 5.13 -2.68
N ILE A 192 -5.75 4.86 -1.40
CA ILE A 192 -6.75 3.92 -0.88
C ILE A 192 -7.82 4.72 -0.14
N THR A 193 -9.00 4.89 -0.74
CA THR A 193 -10.14 5.53 -0.09
C THR A 193 -10.96 4.49 0.64
N LEU A 194 -11.12 4.66 1.95
CA LEU A 194 -11.90 3.77 2.80
C LEU A 194 -13.39 4.14 2.64
N THR A 195 -14.09 3.44 1.76
CA THR A 195 -15.49 3.78 1.42
C THR A 195 -16.50 3.18 2.38
N SER A 196 -16.13 2.08 3.06
CA SER A 196 -16.97 1.51 4.12
C SER A 196 -16.13 0.68 5.10
N LEU A 197 -16.33 0.92 6.40
CA LEU A 197 -15.82 0.11 7.50
C LEU A 197 -16.97 -0.19 8.45
N LYS A 198 -17.43 -1.44 8.52
CA LYS A 198 -18.59 -1.84 9.32
C LYS A 198 -18.22 -2.96 10.28
N LEU A 199 -18.62 -2.82 11.53
CA LEU A 199 -18.56 -3.90 12.51
C LEU A 199 -19.39 -5.09 12.00
N ASN A 200 -18.81 -6.28 12.02
CA ASN A 200 -19.50 -7.50 11.58
C ASN A 200 -19.67 -8.54 12.69
N ARG A 201 -19.22 -8.24 13.92
CA ARG A 201 -19.50 -9.01 15.14
C ARG A 201 -19.86 -8.09 16.31
N ASP A 202 -20.40 -8.66 17.39
CA ASP A 202 -21.01 -7.90 18.51
C ASP A 202 -20.06 -7.78 19.72
N TYR A 203 -18.77 -8.04 19.52
CA TYR A 203 -17.78 -7.88 20.57
C TYR A 203 -16.41 -7.46 20.04
N ALA A 204 -15.62 -6.90 20.94
CA ALA A 204 -14.20 -6.60 20.76
C ALA A 204 -13.44 -7.02 22.03
N ASP A 205 -12.11 -7.15 21.91
CA ASP A 205 -11.22 -7.41 23.03
C ASP A 205 -10.18 -6.30 23.16
N SER A 206 -9.84 -5.93 24.39
CA SER A 206 -8.74 -5.02 24.73
C SER A 206 -7.96 -5.56 25.92
N LEU A 207 -7.00 -4.77 26.43
CA LEU A 207 -6.28 -5.09 27.66
C LEU A 207 -6.55 -4.04 28.75
N ASP A 208 -6.42 -4.46 30.03
CA ASP A 208 -6.57 -3.58 31.20
C ASP A 208 -5.28 -2.89 31.65
N GLY A 209 -4.20 -3.01 30.86
CA GLY A 209 -2.88 -2.50 31.22
C GLY A 209 -2.32 -1.52 30.20
N VAL A 210 -1.60 -0.51 30.68
CA VAL A 210 -0.92 0.48 29.85
C VAL A 210 0.43 -0.06 29.35
N VAL A 211 0.79 0.22 28.08
CA VAL A 211 2.07 -0.19 27.48
C VAL A 211 3.29 0.36 28.25
N GLY A 212 4.39 -0.39 28.25
CA GLY A 212 5.59 -0.05 29.00
C GLY A 212 6.17 1.34 28.72
N ARG A 213 6.12 1.79 27.46
CA ARG A 213 6.60 3.12 27.04
C ARG A 213 5.90 4.30 27.73
N LEU A 214 4.70 4.09 28.26
CA LEU A 214 3.92 5.13 28.96
C LEU A 214 4.02 5.07 30.47
N LYS A 215 4.77 4.11 31.03
CA LYS A 215 4.86 3.92 32.48
C LYS A 215 6.05 4.68 33.05
N THR A 216 5.78 5.60 33.98
CA THR A 216 6.81 6.04 34.92
C THR A 216 7.15 4.89 35.87
N PRO A 217 8.31 4.90 36.58
CA PRO A 217 8.65 3.86 37.58
C PRO A 217 7.55 3.65 38.61
N ARG A 218 6.88 4.72 39.06
CA ARG A 218 5.78 4.65 40.01
C ARG A 218 4.58 3.90 39.42
N ILE A 219 4.12 4.28 38.24
CA ILE A 219 2.98 3.62 37.58
C ILE A 219 3.31 2.18 37.23
N ALA A 220 4.56 1.86 36.87
CA ALA A 220 4.97 0.50 36.58
C ALA A 220 4.80 -0.41 37.81
N ALA A 221 5.14 0.09 39.02
CA ALA A 221 4.94 -0.65 40.28
C ALA A 221 3.44 -0.85 40.61
N GLU A 222 2.62 0.17 40.41
CA GLU A 222 1.17 0.13 40.68
C GLU A 222 0.38 -0.75 39.66
N THR A 223 0.90 -0.97 38.46
CA THR A 223 0.25 -1.76 37.40
C THR A 223 0.74 -3.18 37.28
N THR A 224 1.49 -3.69 38.28
CA THR A 224 1.92 -5.09 38.32
C THR A 224 0.70 -6.02 38.29
N GLY A 225 0.67 -6.97 37.36
CA GLY A 225 -0.45 -7.92 37.22
C GLY A 225 -1.62 -7.45 36.35
N LEU A 226 -1.59 -6.22 35.83
CA LEU A 226 -2.48 -5.77 34.74
C LEU A 226 -1.98 -6.26 33.37
N GLY A 227 -2.76 -6.02 32.32
CA GLY A 227 -2.52 -6.51 30.96
C GLY A 227 -3.35 -7.77 30.66
N LYS A 228 -4.48 -7.93 31.36
CA LYS A 228 -5.41 -9.03 31.13
C LYS A 228 -6.43 -8.64 30.06
N PRO A 229 -6.90 -9.63 29.26
CA PRO A 229 -7.96 -9.37 28.28
C PRO A 229 -9.25 -8.85 28.93
N VAL A 230 -9.83 -7.85 28.30
CA VAL A 230 -11.13 -7.26 28.66
C VAL A 230 -12.04 -7.38 27.45
N ARG A 231 -13.16 -8.10 27.60
CA ARG A 231 -14.21 -8.21 26.60
C ARG A 231 -15.09 -6.96 26.61
N TRP A 232 -15.40 -6.44 25.42
CA TRP A 232 -16.34 -5.34 25.20
C TRP A 232 -17.54 -5.83 24.40
N GLU A 233 -18.72 -5.37 24.75
CA GLU A 233 -19.95 -5.53 23.96
C GLU A 233 -20.04 -4.38 22.96
N LEU A 234 -20.33 -4.69 21.70
CA LEU A 234 -20.53 -3.73 20.62
C LEU A 234 -22.00 -3.67 20.24
N ASP A 235 -22.66 -2.57 20.56
CA ASP A 235 -24.01 -2.27 20.06
C ASP A 235 -23.90 -1.67 18.65
N ARG A 236 -24.00 -2.51 17.65
CA ARG A 236 -23.88 -2.14 16.24
C ARG A 236 -25.01 -1.23 15.76
N VAL A 237 -26.16 -1.26 16.42
CA VAL A 237 -27.31 -0.43 16.07
C VAL A 237 -27.15 0.99 16.61
N ARG A 238 -26.75 1.11 17.88
CA ARG A 238 -26.50 2.42 18.51
C ARG A 238 -25.10 2.97 18.16
N GLY A 239 -24.19 2.14 17.67
CA GLY A 239 -22.81 2.53 17.43
C GLY A 239 -22.02 2.78 18.72
N MET A 240 -22.24 1.96 19.76
CA MET A 240 -21.64 2.14 21.09
C MET A 240 -20.88 0.89 21.52
N ALA A 241 -19.85 1.08 22.35
CA ALA A 241 -19.10 -0.01 22.98
C ALA A 241 -19.07 0.17 24.49
N ARG A 242 -19.14 -0.93 25.26
CA ARG A 242 -19.02 -0.94 26.71
C ARG A 242 -18.27 -2.19 27.20
N PRO A 243 -17.52 -2.12 28.32
CA PRO A 243 -16.92 -3.32 28.90
C PRO A 243 -18.03 -4.29 29.32
N LYS A 244 -17.92 -5.57 28.94
CA LYS A 244 -18.98 -6.57 29.13
C LYS A 244 -19.33 -6.79 30.60
N ASP A 245 -18.33 -7.01 31.43
CA ASP A 245 -18.52 -7.33 32.86
C ASP A 245 -18.15 -6.14 33.76
N ALA A 246 -18.46 -4.93 33.31
CA ALA A 246 -18.11 -3.69 34.00
C ALA A 246 -18.78 -3.60 35.37
N SER A 247 -17.99 -3.29 36.38
CA SER A 247 -18.42 -3.08 37.76
C SER A 247 -17.90 -1.74 38.30
N GLY A 248 -18.39 -1.35 39.50
CA GLY A 248 -17.93 -0.12 40.12
C GLY A 248 -18.15 1.12 39.23
N ALA A 249 -17.11 1.91 39.09
CA ALA A 249 -17.16 3.19 38.33
C ALA A 249 -17.39 3.01 36.81
N LEU A 250 -17.04 1.85 36.26
CA LEU A 250 -17.23 1.60 34.81
C LEU A 250 -18.59 0.99 34.48
N LYS A 251 -19.47 0.74 35.44
CA LYS A 251 -20.77 0.06 35.22
C LYS A 251 -21.64 0.73 34.15
N GLN A 252 -21.56 2.05 34.02
CA GLN A 252 -22.32 2.82 33.03
C GLN A 252 -21.43 3.43 31.96
N PHE A 253 -20.15 3.05 31.90
CA PHE A 253 -19.22 3.58 30.92
C PHE A 253 -19.51 3.00 29.54
N GLU A 254 -19.81 3.86 28.58
CA GLU A 254 -19.94 3.53 27.16
C GLU A 254 -19.31 4.61 26.30
N VAL A 255 -18.81 4.22 25.12
CA VAL A 255 -18.15 5.13 24.17
C VAL A 255 -18.68 4.88 22.75
N PRO A 256 -18.78 5.92 21.90
CA PRO A 256 -19.14 5.74 20.51
C PRO A 256 -18.00 5.03 19.77
N VAL A 257 -18.37 4.05 18.93
CA VAL A 257 -17.39 3.34 18.08
C VAL A 257 -17.01 4.19 16.87
N LYS A 258 -15.78 4.01 16.42
CA LYS A 258 -15.24 4.58 15.18
C LYS A 258 -14.36 3.55 14.51
N PRO A 259 -14.95 2.63 13.71
CA PRO A 259 -14.20 1.55 13.08
C PRO A 259 -13.02 2.04 12.23
N MET A 260 -11.88 1.38 12.35
CA MET A 260 -10.66 1.71 11.65
C MET A 260 -9.87 0.46 11.26
N LEU A 261 -8.89 0.61 10.38
CA LEU A 261 -7.89 -0.41 10.08
C LEU A 261 -6.58 -0.06 10.78
N GLY A 262 -6.06 -0.95 11.62
CA GLY A 262 -4.72 -0.87 12.18
C GLY A 262 -3.67 -1.17 11.11
N GLY A 263 -3.91 -2.21 10.29
CA GLY A 263 -3.03 -2.68 9.23
C GLY A 263 -3.46 -2.24 7.83
N LEU A 264 -2.57 -1.49 7.13
CA LEU A 264 -2.72 -1.15 5.71
C LEU A 264 -1.32 -0.91 5.11
N ALA A 265 -0.94 -1.71 4.11
CA ALA A 265 0.42 -1.70 3.58
C ALA A 265 0.46 -2.02 2.09
N VAL A 266 1.56 -1.63 1.45
CA VAL A 266 2.04 -2.21 0.19
C VAL A 266 3.21 -3.16 0.47
N ALA A 267 3.60 -4.00 -0.51
CA ALA A 267 4.78 -4.84 -0.32
C ALA A 267 6.05 -3.98 -0.22
N PRO A 268 6.98 -4.36 0.69
CA PRO A 268 8.27 -3.69 0.82
C PRO A 268 9.12 -3.83 -0.44
N GLY A 269 10.09 -2.92 -0.61
CA GLY A 269 10.97 -2.83 -1.77
C GLY A 269 11.93 -4.01 -1.92
N PHE A 270 12.62 -4.05 -3.06
CA PHE A 270 13.66 -5.05 -3.32
C PHE A 270 14.77 -4.99 -2.26
N GLY A 271 15.25 -6.17 -1.86
CA GLY A 271 16.31 -6.34 -0.86
C GLY A 271 15.83 -6.36 0.59
N TYR A 272 14.56 -6.09 0.85
CA TYR A 272 14.00 -6.29 2.18
C TYR A 272 13.48 -7.72 2.36
N PRO A 273 13.72 -8.35 3.51
CA PRO A 273 13.04 -9.59 3.86
C PRO A 273 11.53 -9.36 4.08
N PRO A 274 10.70 -10.40 4.12
CA PRO A 274 9.32 -10.27 4.55
C PRO A 274 9.24 -9.64 5.95
N PHE A 275 8.42 -8.58 6.12
CA PHE A 275 8.15 -7.96 7.41
C PHE A 275 6.97 -8.66 8.10
N SER A 276 7.02 -8.77 9.42
CA SER A 276 5.85 -9.18 10.21
C SER A 276 4.70 -8.19 10.01
N THR A 277 3.46 -8.67 9.97
CA THR A 277 2.27 -7.80 9.90
C THR A 277 2.04 -6.97 11.16
N GLY A 278 2.77 -7.23 12.25
CA GLY A 278 2.86 -6.34 13.42
C GLY A 278 3.94 -5.25 13.29
N ASP A 279 4.65 -5.17 12.17
CA ASP A 279 5.66 -4.14 11.91
C ASP A 279 5.10 -3.04 11.00
N THR A 280 5.76 -1.90 11.01
CA THR A 280 5.42 -0.73 10.18
C THR A 280 6.69 -0.01 9.73
N ALA A 281 6.64 0.57 8.53
CA ALA A 281 7.71 1.37 7.95
C ALA A 281 7.14 2.37 6.93
N ASP A 282 7.97 2.83 6.00
CA ASP A 282 7.55 3.73 4.92
C ASP A 282 6.49 3.12 3.98
N PHE A 283 6.44 1.79 3.85
CA PHE A 283 5.45 1.06 3.06
C PHE A 283 4.03 0.98 3.73
N GLY A 284 3.84 1.57 4.90
CA GLY A 284 2.67 1.39 5.76
C GLY A 284 2.90 0.28 6.79
N GLY A 285 1.98 -0.64 6.95
CA GLY A 285 2.06 -1.75 7.90
C GLY A 285 1.03 -1.62 9.02
N ASN A 286 1.39 -2.07 10.22
CA ASN A 286 0.61 -1.92 11.45
C ASN A 286 0.72 -0.49 11.96
N MET A 287 0.05 0.43 11.27
CA MET A 287 0.16 1.86 11.56
C MET A 287 -0.58 2.26 12.83
N ASP A 288 -1.64 1.53 13.18
CA ASP A 288 -2.53 1.81 14.31
C ASP A 288 -2.84 3.29 14.46
N PHE A 289 -3.14 3.91 13.31
CA PHE A 289 -3.45 5.33 13.25
C PHE A 289 -4.95 5.54 13.16
N ASN A 290 -5.54 6.10 14.21
CA ASN A 290 -6.99 6.27 14.37
C ASN A 290 -7.65 7.26 13.38
N ALA A 291 -6.92 7.73 12.38
CA ALA A 291 -7.44 8.43 11.21
C ALA A 291 -7.56 7.52 9.96
N VAL A 292 -7.21 6.24 10.03
CA VAL A 292 -7.43 5.24 8.95
C VAL A 292 -8.88 4.73 9.07
N VAL A 293 -9.84 5.60 8.78
CA VAL A 293 -11.29 5.42 8.99
C VAL A 293 -12.09 5.64 7.73
N GLU A 294 -13.36 5.20 7.73
CA GLU A 294 -14.31 5.45 6.63
C GLU A 294 -14.36 6.95 6.26
N GLY A 295 -14.35 7.24 4.96
CA GLY A 295 -14.37 8.59 4.39
C GLY A 295 -13.00 9.23 4.18
N ASN A 296 -11.92 8.64 4.71
CA ASN A 296 -10.56 9.13 4.50
C ASN A 296 -9.83 8.36 3.39
N THR A 297 -8.83 9.01 2.79
CA THR A 297 -7.94 8.39 1.82
C THR A 297 -6.54 8.23 2.43
N VAL A 298 -5.99 7.02 2.34
CA VAL A 298 -4.62 6.71 2.73
C VAL A 298 -3.75 6.63 1.47
N TYR A 299 -2.59 7.27 1.51
CA TYR A 299 -1.61 7.24 0.43
C TYR A 299 -0.38 6.46 0.89
N LEU A 300 0.03 5.48 0.09
CA LEU A 300 1.20 4.65 0.35
C LEU A 300 2.18 4.70 -0.82
N PRO A 301 3.51 4.75 -0.58
CA PRO A 301 4.51 4.74 -1.64
C PRO A 301 4.58 3.37 -2.30
N VAL A 302 4.47 3.30 -3.61
CA VAL A 302 4.65 2.04 -4.36
C VAL A 302 6.13 1.69 -4.41
N GLN A 303 6.49 0.51 -3.93
CA GLN A 303 7.86 0.00 -3.87
C GLN A 303 8.09 -1.25 -4.74
N GLN A 304 7.01 -1.90 -5.18
CA GLN A 304 7.02 -3.09 -6.04
C GLN A 304 6.04 -2.94 -7.19
N PRO A 305 6.26 -3.58 -8.34
CA PRO A 305 5.26 -3.66 -9.41
C PRO A 305 3.93 -4.19 -8.88
N GLY A 306 2.85 -3.49 -9.21
CA GLY A 306 1.51 -3.81 -8.73
C GLY A 306 1.21 -3.38 -7.30
N ALA A 307 2.11 -2.65 -6.64
CA ALA A 307 2.02 -2.19 -5.25
C ALA A 307 1.85 -3.32 -4.23
N LEU A 308 1.04 -4.34 -4.55
CA LEU A 308 0.74 -5.49 -3.69
C LEU A 308 0.12 -5.05 -2.35
N LEU A 309 -1.11 -4.54 -2.44
CA LEU A 309 -1.85 -3.97 -1.30
C LEU A 309 -2.31 -5.05 -0.31
N TYR A 310 -2.04 -4.85 0.97
CA TYR A 310 -2.53 -5.62 2.10
C TYR A 310 -3.42 -4.76 3.00
N LEU A 311 -4.44 -5.36 3.62
CA LEU A 311 -5.28 -4.71 4.62
C LEU A 311 -5.77 -5.70 5.68
N GLY A 312 -5.94 -5.22 6.92
CA GLY A 312 -6.37 -6.08 8.02
C GLY A 312 -6.40 -5.34 9.35
N ASP A 313 -6.45 -6.11 10.42
CA ASP A 313 -6.37 -5.59 11.77
C ASP A 313 -7.47 -4.57 12.07
N GLY A 314 -8.69 -5.08 12.18
CA GLY A 314 -9.89 -4.24 12.40
C GLY A 314 -10.05 -3.84 13.85
N HIS A 315 -10.23 -2.54 14.10
CA HIS A 315 -10.56 -2.01 15.43
C HIS A 315 -11.94 -1.36 15.43
N ALA A 316 -12.71 -1.58 16.49
CA ALA A 316 -13.98 -0.87 16.69
C ALA A 316 -13.77 0.58 17.15
N LEU A 317 -12.69 0.82 17.90
CA LEU A 317 -12.28 2.14 18.39
C LEU A 317 -10.83 2.07 18.90
N GLN A 318 -10.08 3.14 18.68
CA GLN A 318 -8.75 3.32 19.26
C GLN A 318 -8.55 4.78 19.70
N GLY A 319 -8.04 4.98 20.89
CA GLY A 319 -7.50 6.27 21.35
C GLY A 319 -6.10 6.53 20.78
N ASP A 320 -5.63 7.78 20.85
CA ASP A 320 -4.26 8.13 20.46
C ASP A 320 -3.25 7.25 21.19
N GLY A 321 -2.28 6.72 20.45
CA GLY A 321 -1.17 5.93 20.96
C GLY A 321 -1.45 4.48 21.25
N GLU A 322 -2.68 3.98 21.11
CA GLU A 322 -3.05 2.59 21.44
C GLU A 322 -2.50 2.15 22.80
N THR A 323 -2.86 2.91 23.81
CA THR A 323 -2.17 2.91 25.13
C THR A 323 -2.25 1.61 25.90
N THR A 324 -3.15 0.70 25.53
CA THR A 324 -3.37 -0.58 26.24
C THR A 324 -2.83 -1.80 25.48
N GLN A 325 -2.01 -1.65 24.46
CA GLN A 325 -1.42 -2.70 23.60
C GLN A 325 -2.43 -3.28 22.59
N TRP A 326 -3.67 -3.41 22.92
CA TRP A 326 -4.79 -3.71 22.04
C TRP A 326 -5.78 -2.55 22.11
N ALA A 327 -6.23 -2.12 20.97
CA ALA A 327 -7.39 -1.23 20.86
C ALA A 327 -8.69 -1.99 21.22
N LEU A 328 -9.83 -1.65 20.65
CA LEU A 328 -10.99 -2.54 20.65
C LEU A 328 -10.89 -3.46 19.42
N GLU A 329 -10.15 -4.55 19.57
CA GLU A 329 -9.84 -5.52 18.54
C GLU A 329 -11.09 -6.23 18.04
N THR A 330 -11.37 -6.15 16.73
CA THR A 330 -12.56 -6.77 16.15
C THR A 330 -12.37 -7.09 14.67
N SER A 331 -13.25 -7.86 14.08
CA SER A 331 -13.32 -8.06 12.62
C SER A 331 -14.24 -7.03 11.97
N LEU A 332 -13.99 -6.73 10.70
CA LEU A 332 -14.75 -5.73 9.93
C LEU A 332 -15.16 -6.25 8.55
N ASP A 333 -16.33 -5.79 8.08
CA ASP A 333 -16.62 -5.71 6.64
C ASP A 333 -15.98 -4.42 6.11
N VAL A 334 -15.15 -4.54 5.10
CA VAL A 334 -14.34 -3.45 4.55
C VAL A 334 -14.66 -3.25 3.07
N GLU A 335 -14.77 -2.01 2.63
CA GLU A 335 -14.77 -1.66 1.22
C GLU A 335 -13.81 -0.50 0.98
N VAL A 336 -12.88 -0.70 0.04
CA VAL A 336 -11.89 0.32 -0.35
C VAL A 336 -11.97 0.58 -1.85
N GLN A 337 -11.81 1.83 -2.25
CA GLN A 337 -11.57 2.20 -3.64
C GLN A 337 -10.07 2.47 -3.82
N VAL A 338 -9.49 1.93 -4.90
CA VAL A 338 -8.05 2.02 -5.13
C VAL A 338 -7.76 2.94 -6.31
N GLY A 339 -7.03 4.02 -6.05
CA GLY A 339 -6.51 4.96 -7.04
C GLY A 339 -4.99 4.86 -7.17
N LEU A 340 -4.44 5.43 -8.23
CA LEU A 340 -3.00 5.45 -8.51
C LEU A 340 -2.58 6.83 -8.98
N VAL A 341 -1.59 7.42 -8.29
CA VAL A 341 -0.96 8.68 -8.66
C VAL A 341 0.40 8.36 -9.26
N LYS A 342 0.50 8.51 -10.59
CA LYS A 342 1.69 8.16 -11.35
C LYS A 342 2.83 9.17 -11.13
N ARG A 343 4.07 8.67 -11.02
CA ARG A 343 5.31 9.48 -10.95
C ARG A 343 5.30 10.52 -9.82
N GLN A 344 4.59 10.24 -8.76
CA GLN A 344 4.61 11.05 -7.54
C GLN A 344 5.02 10.16 -6.37
N SER A 345 6.31 10.17 -6.06
CA SER A 345 6.85 9.45 -4.92
C SER A 345 6.60 10.21 -3.63
N ILE A 346 6.18 9.49 -2.60
CA ILE A 346 6.07 9.98 -1.22
C ILE A 346 7.01 9.19 -0.32
N ALA A 347 7.56 9.85 0.70
CA ALA A 347 8.57 9.24 1.57
C ALA A 347 7.95 8.49 2.76
N THR A 348 6.69 8.74 3.06
CA THR A 348 6.00 8.19 4.25
C THR A 348 4.50 8.12 3.99
N PRO A 349 3.75 7.24 4.66
CA PRO A 349 2.30 7.17 4.56
C PRO A 349 1.64 8.51 4.85
N ARG A 350 0.56 8.81 4.13
CA ARG A 350 -0.25 10.02 4.28
C ARG A 350 -1.70 9.64 4.47
N VAL A 351 -2.43 10.45 5.22
CA VAL A 351 -3.89 10.34 5.33
C VAL A 351 -4.52 11.68 5.01
N GLU A 352 -5.53 11.66 4.17
CA GLU A 352 -6.32 12.83 3.84
C GLU A 352 -7.76 12.62 4.27
N SER A 353 -8.27 13.53 5.07
CA SER A 353 -9.68 13.60 5.46
C SER A 353 -10.38 14.78 4.76
N PRO A 354 -11.69 14.92 4.88
CA PRO A 354 -12.40 16.12 4.40
C PRO A 354 -11.84 17.42 4.96
N THR A 355 -11.24 17.40 6.17
CA THR A 355 -10.83 18.60 6.91
C THR A 355 -9.34 18.74 7.14
N GLN A 356 -8.56 17.66 7.00
CA GLN A 356 -7.13 17.64 7.35
C GLN A 356 -6.30 16.89 6.31
N ILE A 357 -5.03 17.29 6.21
CA ILE A 357 -3.94 16.47 5.64
C ILE A 357 -3.03 16.01 6.78
N MET A 358 -2.56 14.78 6.71
CA MET A 358 -1.80 14.13 7.77
C MET A 358 -0.68 13.28 7.21
N THR A 359 0.50 13.36 7.80
CA THR A 359 1.64 12.49 7.45
C THR A 359 2.04 11.66 8.65
N LEU A 360 2.28 10.38 8.44
CA LEU A 360 2.61 9.45 9.50
C LEU A 360 4.11 9.15 9.46
N GLY A 361 4.81 9.47 10.53
CA GLY A 361 6.17 9.03 10.77
C GLY A 361 6.19 7.81 11.66
N GLN A 362 7.04 6.86 11.31
CA GLN A 362 7.31 5.64 12.08
C GLN A 362 8.79 5.58 12.42
N GLY A 363 9.12 5.18 13.64
CA GLY A 363 10.51 5.11 14.07
C GLY A 363 10.73 4.30 15.33
N GLY A 364 11.97 4.08 15.70
CA GLY A 364 12.36 3.42 16.94
C GLY A 364 12.11 4.26 18.20
N SER A 365 11.94 5.58 18.03
CA SER A 365 11.65 6.54 19.08
C SER A 365 10.62 7.57 18.62
N SER A 366 10.01 8.28 19.60
CA SER A 366 9.08 9.39 19.30
C SER A 366 9.77 10.51 18.52
N ASP A 367 11.04 10.79 18.78
CA ASP A 367 11.82 11.80 18.10
C ASP A 367 12.06 11.45 16.63
N ASP A 368 12.38 10.19 16.33
CA ASP A 368 12.56 9.72 14.95
C ASP A 368 11.23 9.76 14.19
N ALA A 369 10.15 9.27 14.81
CA ALA A 369 8.82 9.32 14.23
C ALA A 369 8.38 10.76 13.96
N LEU A 370 8.64 11.70 14.88
CA LEU A 370 8.36 13.13 14.71
C LEU A 370 9.10 13.73 13.52
N ARG A 371 10.40 13.42 13.36
CA ARG A 371 11.22 13.88 12.23
C ARG A 371 10.67 13.38 10.90
N VAL A 372 10.31 12.09 10.83
CA VAL A 372 9.75 11.48 9.62
C VAL A 372 8.40 12.10 9.27
N ALA A 373 7.49 12.26 10.25
CA ALA A 373 6.19 12.89 10.04
C ALA A 373 6.33 14.34 9.54
N THR A 374 7.22 15.12 10.17
CA THR A 374 7.50 16.51 9.78
C THR A 374 8.06 16.60 8.36
N SER A 375 9.03 15.75 8.03
CA SER A 375 9.63 15.70 6.69
C SER A 375 8.60 15.34 5.63
N GLY A 376 7.71 14.39 5.92
CA GLY A 376 6.59 14.02 5.06
C GLY A 376 5.63 15.19 4.82
N MET A 377 5.31 15.98 5.85
CA MET A 377 4.44 17.15 5.72
C MET A 377 5.10 18.26 4.91
N LEU A 378 6.40 18.53 5.13
CA LEU A 378 7.16 19.46 4.29
C LEU A 378 7.16 19.02 2.82
N GLN A 379 7.35 17.72 2.57
CA GLN A 379 7.26 17.17 1.22
C GLN A 379 5.84 17.39 0.62
N TRP A 380 4.79 17.16 1.39
CA TRP A 380 3.41 17.33 0.91
C TRP A 380 3.13 18.80 0.54
N LEU A 381 3.49 19.73 1.42
CA LEU A 381 3.30 21.16 1.17
C LEU A 381 4.06 21.64 -0.08
N ARG A 382 5.26 21.14 -0.28
CA ARG A 382 6.06 21.46 -1.48
C ARG A 382 5.46 20.86 -2.76
N GLN A 383 5.07 19.60 -2.72
CA GLN A 383 4.53 18.90 -3.89
C GLN A 383 3.10 19.36 -4.25
N GLY A 384 2.25 19.53 -3.24
CA GLY A 384 0.84 19.84 -3.44
C GLY A 384 0.54 21.33 -3.58
N TYR A 385 1.30 22.20 -2.91
CA TYR A 385 1.03 23.65 -2.88
C TYR A 385 2.14 24.49 -3.49
N GLY A 386 3.21 23.89 -4.00
CA GLY A 386 4.30 24.59 -4.66
C GLY A 386 5.17 25.43 -3.72
N LEU A 387 5.08 25.21 -2.41
CA LEU A 387 5.83 26.02 -1.43
C LEU A 387 7.33 25.70 -1.48
N SER A 388 8.15 26.72 -1.29
CA SER A 388 9.57 26.54 -0.94
C SER A 388 9.70 25.88 0.44
N LEU A 389 10.89 25.38 0.76
CA LEU A 389 11.13 24.80 2.09
C LEU A 389 10.91 25.84 3.20
N SER A 390 11.34 27.10 2.98
CA SER A 390 11.15 28.19 3.93
C SER A 390 9.68 28.51 4.17
N GLU A 391 8.87 28.61 3.11
CA GLU A 391 7.42 28.87 3.23
C GLU A 391 6.70 27.69 3.91
N ALA A 392 7.01 26.45 3.54
CA ALA A 392 6.46 25.27 4.19
C ALA A 392 6.81 25.23 5.68
N SER A 393 8.04 25.60 6.05
CA SER A 393 8.47 25.67 7.45
C SER A 393 7.71 26.74 8.24
N GLN A 394 7.41 27.90 7.62
CA GLN A 394 6.60 28.95 8.25
C GLN A 394 5.16 28.46 8.49
N VAL A 395 4.55 27.76 7.53
CA VAL A 395 3.21 27.16 7.69
C VAL A 395 3.22 26.16 8.85
N LEU A 396 4.22 25.27 8.90
CA LEU A 396 4.34 24.31 10.02
C LEU A 396 4.52 25.03 11.36
N GLY A 397 5.37 26.05 11.44
CA GLY A 397 5.67 26.74 12.69
C GLY A 397 4.46 27.36 13.39
N VAL A 398 3.39 27.62 12.65
CA VAL A 398 2.17 28.27 13.20
C VAL A 398 0.94 27.39 13.20
N ALA A 399 0.92 26.25 12.48
CA ALA A 399 -0.33 25.53 12.26
C ALA A 399 -0.24 24.01 12.46
N VAL A 400 0.96 23.42 12.52
CA VAL A 400 1.09 21.97 12.65
C VAL A 400 0.59 21.49 14.03
N GLN A 401 -0.14 20.38 14.01
CA GLN A 401 -0.54 19.64 15.20
C GLN A 401 0.12 18.26 15.16
N TYR A 402 0.71 17.83 16.27
CA TYR A 402 1.30 16.49 16.37
C TYR A 402 0.44 15.61 17.25
N HIS A 403 0.18 14.39 16.79
CA HIS A 403 -0.56 13.36 17.51
C HIS A 403 0.26 12.08 17.59
N VAL A 404 0.16 11.39 18.69
CA VAL A 404 0.75 10.06 18.85
C VAL A 404 -0.19 9.04 18.21
N ALA A 405 0.24 8.37 17.16
CA ALA A 405 -0.58 7.38 16.47
C ALA A 405 -0.51 6.02 17.18
N ASN A 406 0.70 5.51 17.43
CA ASN A 406 0.94 4.19 18.01
C ASN A 406 2.14 4.19 18.98
N LEU A 407 1.96 3.58 20.15
CA LEU A 407 3.01 3.28 21.14
C LEU A 407 3.05 1.78 21.50
N ALA A 408 2.06 1.02 21.05
CA ALA A 408 1.91 -0.40 21.36
C ALA A 408 2.82 -1.27 20.51
N GLY A 409 2.95 -0.97 19.21
CA GLY A 409 3.74 -1.72 18.26
C GLY A 409 5.26 -1.71 18.53
N ARG A 410 6.02 -2.37 17.67
CA ARG A 410 7.49 -2.36 17.72
C ARG A 410 8.06 -0.99 17.39
N SER A 411 7.42 -0.25 16.49
CA SER A 411 7.74 1.14 16.18
C SER A 411 6.83 2.12 16.92
N VAL A 412 7.29 3.34 17.07
CA VAL A 412 6.47 4.46 17.56
C VAL A 412 5.91 5.19 16.34
N GLY A 413 4.63 5.52 16.38
CA GLY A 413 3.93 6.29 15.36
C GLY A 413 3.61 7.71 15.82
N VAL A 414 3.99 8.72 15.03
CA VAL A 414 3.60 10.13 15.23
C VAL A 414 3.00 10.66 13.93
N ALA A 415 1.87 11.35 14.04
CA ALA A 415 1.25 12.03 12.92
C ALA A 415 1.43 13.55 13.01
N ALA A 416 1.91 14.17 11.93
CA ALA A 416 1.84 15.61 11.73
C ALA A 416 0.55 15.93 10.95
N LYS A 417 -0.27 16.84 11.47
CA LYS A 417 -1.59 17.20 10.92
C LYS A 417 -1.66 18.70 10.63
N LEU A 418 -2.33 19.03 9.53
CA LEU A 418 -2.70 20.41 9.18
C LEU A 418 -4.16 20.47 8.76
N ASP A 419 -4.88 21.46 9.29
CA ASP A 419 -6.25 21.72 8.89
C ASP A 419 -6.29 22.32 7.47
N LYS A 420 -7.10 21.77 6.60
CA LYS A 420 -7.29 22.28 5.23
C LYS A 420 -7.80 23.73 5.22
N ALA A 421 -8.48 24.15 6.29
CA ALA A 421 -8.92 25.53 6.45
C ALA A 421 -7.75 26.52 6.45
N VAL A 422 -6.61 26.16 7.08
CA VAL A 422 -5.39 26.97 7.08
C VAL A 422 -4.78 27.05 5.69
N LEU A 423 -4.90 25.99 4.89
CA LEU A 423 -4.29 25.88 3.57
C LEU A 423 -5.10 26.58 2.45
N ARG A 424 -6.35 27.01 2.72
CA ARG A 424 -7.25 27.61 1.71
C ARG A 424 -6.74 28.93 1.13
N THR A 425 -5.88 29.63 1.84
CA THR A 425 -5.29 30.91 1.40
C THR A 425 -4.01 30.73 0.58
N LEU A 426 -3.52 29.49 0.50
CA LEU A 426 -2.37 29.16 -0.35
C LEU A 426 -2.83 28.99 -1.80
N PRO A 427 -1.91 29.15 -2.77
CA PRO A 427 -2.20 28.82 -4.16
C PRO A 427 -2.84 27.43 -4.26
N ALA A 428 -3.85 27.28 -5.13
CA ALA A 428 -4.43 25.97 -5.39
C ALA A 428 -3.33 24.99 -5.82
N PRO A 429 -3.38 23.73 -5.38
CA PRO A 429 -2.40 22.74 -5.81
C PRO A 429 -2.34 22.71 -7.34
N GLY A 430 -1.18 23.09 -7.89
CA GLY A 430 -0.95 22.96 -9.33
C GLY A 430 -0.94 21.47 -9.73
N PRO A 431 -1.20 21.14 -11.00
CA PRO A 431 -0.84 19.81 -11.51
C PRO A 431 0.63 19.60 -11.15
N ALA A 432 0.95 18.44 -10.54
CA ALA A 432 2.26 18.14 -10.01
C ALA A 432 3.36 18.57 -10.99
N ALA A 433 4.10 19.62 -10.65
CA ALA A 433 5.20 20.07 -11.45
C ALA A 433 6.19 18.92 -11.52
N ASN A 434 6.47 18.43 -12.73
CA ASN A 434 7.49 17.43 -12.99
C ASN A 434 8.78 17.91 -12.32
N ALA A 435 9.15 17.32 -11.20
CA ALA A 435 10.47 17.55 -10.62
C ALA A 435 11.50 17.12 -11.67
N PRO A 436 12.54 17.93 -11.94
CA PRO A 436 13.57 17.51 -12.87
C PRO A 436 14.17 16.20 -12.39
N ALA A 437 14.33 15.25 -13.32
CA ALA A 437 15.05 14.02 -13.08
C ALA A 437 16.40 14.37 -12.45
N ARG A 438 16.66 13.90 -11.25
CA ARG A 438 18.01 13.95 -10.68
C ARG A 438 18.83 12.93 -11.47
N ASP A 439 19.81 13.42 -12.21
CA ASP A 439 20.91 12.61 -12.72
C ASP A 439 21.53 11.86 -11.54
N ARG A 440 21.53 10.55 -11.61
CA ARG A 440 22.28 9.65 -10.71
C ARG A 440 23.54 9.17 -11.43
#